data_5d287e732dd24c0ea4cccd620ec5de50
#
_entry.id   5d287e732dd24c0ea4cccd620ec5de50
#
_cell.length_a   1.000
_cell.length_b   1.000
_cell.length_c   1.000
_cell.angle_alpha   90.00
_cell.angle_beta   90.00
_cell.angle_gamma   90.00
#
_symmetry.space_group_name_H-M   'P 1'
#
loop_
_entity.id
_entity.type
_entity.pdbx_description
1 polymer ?
#
loop_
_entity_poly.entity_id
_entity_poly.type
_entity_poly.pdbx_seq_one_letter_code
_entity_poly.pdbx_strand_id
1 'polypeptide(L)'
;MASKVHLLLAGVLGLSCLTGSVPGDEEYANQIRPLLVKYCLQCHSTAEQRGELDLERFTQVEDIRRDLEVWPKVIAMLNNGEMPPKKQ
;
A
#
# COMPACT_ATOMS: atom_id res chain seq x y z
N MET A 1 13.13 -48.30 -13.19
CA MET A 1 14.32 -47.78 -12.56
C MET A 1 14.55 -46.32 -12.88
N ALA A 2 14.36 -45.93 -14.10
CA ALA A 2 14.56 -44.53 -14.47
C ALA A 2 13.50 -43.59 -13.90
N SER A 3 12.38 -44.11 -13.46
CA SER A 3 11.27 -43.31 -12.96
C SER A 3 11.54 -42.57 -11.64
N LYS A 4 12.53 -43.00 -10.91
CA LYS A 4 12.82 -42.39 -9.60
C LYS A 4 13.37 -40.99 -9.69
N VAL A 5 13.99 -40.65 -10.80
CA VAL A 5 14.62 -39.35 -10.97
C VAL A 5 13.58 -38.22 -11.17
N HIS A 6 12.46 -38.58 -11.73
CA HIS A 6 11.46 -37.57 -12.10
C HIS A 6 10.74 -36.93 -10.91
N LEU A 7 10.65 -37.64 -9.80
CA LEU A 7 9.95 -37.15 -8.63
C LEU A 7 10.67 -36.01 -7.91
N LEU A 8 11.99 -35.97 -8.04
CA LEU A 8 12.78 -34.98 -7.34
C LEU A 8 12.66 -33.58 -7.93
N LEU A 9 12.43 -33.52 -9.24
CA LEU A 9 12.36 -32.23 -9.93
C LEU A 9 11.05 -31.48 -9.64
N ALA A 10 9.98 -32.20 -9.44
CA ALA A 10 8.69 -31.57 -9.20
C ALA A 10 8.62 -30.84 -7.88
N GLY A 11 9.32 -31.33 -6.86
CA GLY A 11 9.27 -30.69 -5.55
C GLY A 11 10.00 -29.37 -5.45
N VAL A 12 11.00 -29.16 -6.31
CA VAL A 12 11.80 -27.93 -6.26
C VAL A 12 11.03 -26.73 -6.81
N LEU A 13 10.23 -26.94 -7.82
CA LEU A 13 9.52 -25.86 -8.51
C LEU A 13 8.47 -25.18 -7.64
N GLY A 14 7.90 -25.90 -6.69
CA GLY A 14 6.87 -25.32 -5.82
C GLY A 14 7.37 -24.31 -4.81
N LEU A 15 8.66 -24.34 -4.50
CA LEU A 15 9.22 -23.48 -3.46
C LEU A 15 9.47 -22.04 -3.93
N SER A 16 9.71 -21.85 -5.22
CA SER A 16 10.03 -20.52 -5.73
C SER A 16 8.85 -19.54 -5.72
N CYS A 17 7.64 -20.06 -5.58
CA CYS A 17 6.44 -19.20 -5.57
C CYS A 17 6.13 -18.55 -4.23
N LEU A 18 6.86 -18.92 -3.17
CA LEU A 18 6.54 -18.48 -1.82
C LEU A 18 7.15 -17.15 -1.43
N THR A 19 8.05 -16.61 -2.22
CA THR A 19 8.82 -15.42 -1.89
C THR A 19 8.32 -14.15 -2.58
N GLY A 20 7.16 -14.18 -3.23
CA GLY A 20 6.62 -13.02 -3.92
C GLY A 20 6.09 -11.98 -2.96
N SER A 21 6.31 -10.70 -3.27
CA SER A 21 5.70 -9.60 -2.54
C SER A 21 4.23 -9.43 -2.95
N VAL A 22 3.46 -8.70 -2.13
CA VAL A 22 2.06 -8.38 -2.42
C VAL A 22 2.02 -7.47 -3.65
N PRO A 23 1.12 -7.72 -4.63
CA PRO A 23 1.00 -6.83 -5.79
C PRO A 23 0.73 -5.41 -5.36
N GLY A 24 1.46 -4.45 -5.95
CA GLY A 24 1.29 -3.04 -5.68
C GLY A 24 2.13 -2.50 -4.54
N ASP A 25 2.79 -3.34 -3.73
CA ASP A 25 3.58 -2.85 -2.60
C ASP A 25 4.73 -1.95 -3.02
N GLU A 26 5.48 -2.34 -4.05
CA GLU A 26 6.58 -1.51 -4.54
C GLU A 26 6.09 -0.19 -5.11
N GLU A 27 5.03 -0.24 -5.88
CA GLU A 27 4.44 0.95 -6.47
C GLU A 27 3.95 1.90 -5.39
N TYR A 28 3.27 1.38 -4.38
CA TYR A 28 2.80 2.18 -3.27
C TYR A 28 3.97 2.83 -2.52
N ALA A 29 4.98 2.04 -2.17
CA ALA A 29 6.13 2.54 -1.40
C ALA A 29 6.94 3.57 -2.18
N ASN A 30 7.09 3.38 -3.49
CA ASN A 30 7.99 4.21 -4.29
C ASN A 30 7.30 5.39 -4.95
N GLN A 31 5.99 5.31 -5.23
CA GLN A 31 5.29 6.34 -5.98
C GLN A 31 4.18 7.02 -5.20
N ILE A 32 3.44 6.31 -4.38
CA ILE A 32 2.27 6.86 -3.68
C ILE A 32 2.64 7.36 -2.29
N ARG A 33 3.31 6.53 -1.49
CA ARG A 33 3.65 6.90 -0.12
C ARG A 33 4.44 8.21 -0.03
N PRO A 34 5.42 8.47 -0.90
CA PRO A 34 6.13 9.76 -0.86
C PRO A 34 5.22 10.96 -1.08
N LEU A 35 4.17 10.82 -1.88
CA LEU A 35 3.20 11.89 -2.09
C LEU A 35 2.37 12.15 -0.83
N LEU A 36 1.99 11.09 -0.12
CA LEU A 36 1.30 11.25 1.16
C LEU A 36 2.17 11.99 2.16
N VAL A 37 3.44 11.62 2.26
CA VAL A 37 4.37 12.30 3.15
C VAL A 37 4.48 13.77 2.82
N LYS A 38 4.62 14.09 1.54
CA LYS A 38 4.85 15.47 1.10
C LYS A 38 3.61 16.36 1.26
N TYR A 39 2.42 15.85 0.94
CA TYR A 39 1.24 16.69 0.81
C TYR A 39 0.17 16.48 1.87
N CYS A 40 0.20 15.37 2.58
CA CYS A 40 -0.90 14.97 3.44
C CYS A 40 -0.54 14.85 4.92
N LEU A 41 0.64 14.32 5.23
CA LEU A 41 0.98 13.93 6.60
C LEU A 41 1.25 15.10 7.52
N GLN A 42 1.48 16.31 7.00
CA GLN A 42 1.61 17.48 7.86
C GLN A 42 0.34 17.69 8.70
N CYS A 43 -0.80 17.40 8.15
CA CYS A 43 -2.09 17.57 8.83
C CYS A 43 -2.75 16.25 9.22
N HIS A 44 -2.47 15.18 8.47
CA HIS A 44 -3.12 13.89 8.65
C HIS A 44 -2.15 12.81 9.11
N SER A 45 -1.21 13.18 9.97
CA SER A 45 -0.34 12.23 10.65
C SER A 45 -1.04 11.62 11.86
N THR A 46 -0.44 10.59 12.42
CA THR A 46 -0.95 9.99 13.66
C THR A 46 -1.00 11.01 14.80
N ALA A 47 -0.05 11.94 14.84
CA ALA A 47 0.01 12.95 15.88
C ALA A 47 -1.03 14.07 15.68
N GLU A 48 -1.26 14.48 14.44
CA GLU A 48 -2.12 15.63 14.15
C GLU A 48 -3.57 15.26 13.88
N GLN A 49 -3.81 14.27 13.07
CA GLN A 49 -5.15 13.75 12.73
C GLN A 49 -6.22 14.82 12.48
N ARG A 50 -5.87 15.87 11.73
CA ARG A 50 -6.85 16.89 11.37
C ARG A 50 -8.00 16.27 10.59
N GLY A 51 -9.22 16.67 10.89
CA GLY A 51 -10.40 16.08 10.31
C GLY A 51 -10.61 14.62 10.73
N GLU A 52 -10.02 14.23 11.86
CA GLU A 52 -10.09 12.86 12.38
C GLU A 52 -9.53 11.84 11.41
N LEU A 53 -8.55 12.23 10.59
CA LEU A 53 -7.98 11.38 9.56
C LEU A 53 -6.49 11.17 9.82
N ASP A 54 -6.12 9.91 9.95
CA ASP A 54 -4.74 9.47 10.07
C ASP A 54 -4.35 8.72 8.82
N LEU A 55 -3.56 9.33 7.95
CA LEU A 55 -3.05 8.69 6.74
C LEU A 55 -1.67 8.08 6.94
N GLU A 56 -0.99 8.42 8.04
CA GLU A 56 0.34 7.90 8.31
C GLU A 56 0.34 6.39 8.54
N ARG A 57 -0.75 5.87 9.09
CA ARG A 57 -0.89 4.43 9.40
C ARG A 57 -0.93 3.53 8.17
N PHE A 58 -1.12 4.09 6.99
CA PHE A 58 -1.15 3.32 5.75
C PHE A 58 0.25 3.20 5.18
N THR A 59 1.04 2.27 5.70
CA THR A 59 2.44 2.10 5.30
C THR A 59 2.63 1.14 4.15
N GLN A 60 1.66 0.26 3.90
CA GLN A 60 1.73 -0.74 2.84
C GLN A 60 0.32 -1.00 2.30
N VAL A 61 0.25 -1.69 1.17
CA VAL A 61 -1.02 -1.97 0.49
C VAL A 61 -2.00 -2.72 1.38
N GLU A 62 -1.51 -3.64 2.20
CA GLU A 62 -2.38 -4.42 3.07
C GLU A 62 -3.12 -3.54 4.07
N ASP A 63 -2.49 -2.46 4.54
CA ASP A 63 -3.17 -1.51 5.43
C ASP A 63 -4.34 -0.84 4.72
N ILE A 64 -4.19 -0.54 3.43
CA ILE A 64 -5.25 0.04 2.63
C ILE A 64 -6.41 -0.96 2.47
N ARG A 65 -6.09 -2.22 2.21
CA ARG A 65 -7.10 -3.26 2.04
C ARG A 65 -7.94 -3.49 3.28
N ARG A 66 -7.34 -3.31 4.45
CA ARG A 66 -8.05 -3.49 5.72
C ARG A 66 -9.02 -2.36 6.05
N ASP A 67 -8.84 -1.21 5.43
CA ASP A 67 -9.70 -0.06 5.71
C ASP A 67 -9.90 0.74 4.44
N LEU A 68 -10.77 0.25 3.59
CA LEU A 68 -11.05 0.87 2.30
C LEU A 68 -11.96 2.10 2.40
N GLU A 69 -12.66 2.29 3.51
CA GLU A 69 -13.66 3.35 3.63
C GLU A 69 -13.08 4.77 3.56
N VAL A 70 -11.85 4.91 4.01
CA VAL A 70 -11.17 6.21 4.04
C VAL A 70 -10.89 6.74 2.63
N TRP A 71 -10.49 5.85 1.72
CA TRP A 71 -9.92 6.26 0.44
C TRP A 71 -10.89 6.89 -0.54
N PRO A 72 -12.14 6.46 -0.67
CA PRO A 72 -13.10 7.18 -1.51
C PRO A 72 -13.27 8.64 -1.08
N LYS A 73 -13.22 8.90 0.22
CA LYS A 73 -13.33 10.26 0.75
C LYS A 73 -12.10 11.09 0.39
N VAL A 74 -10.91 10.49 0.53
CA VAL A 74 -9.67 11.15 0.12
C VAL A 74 -9.71 11.51 -1.36
N ILE A 75 -10.11 10.55 -2.20
CA ILE A 75 -10.20 10.77 -3.65
C ILE A 75 -11.19 11.89 -3.98
N ALA A 76 -12.34 11.91 -3.32
CA ALA A 76 -13.32 12.97 -3.53
C ALA A 76 -12.76 14.35 -3.20
N MET A 77 -12.04 14.46 -2.08
CA MET A 77 -11.42 15.73 -1.68
C MET A 77 -10.34 16.18 -2.67
N LEU A 78 -9.59 15.25 -3.21
CA LEU A 78 -8.60 15.57 -4.26
C LEU A 78 -9.29 16.02 -5.54
N ASN A 79 -10.34 15.33 -5.94
CA ASN A 79 -11.03 15.61 -7.20
C ASN A 79 -11.75 16.96 -7.18
N ASN A 80 -12.26 17.38 -6.04
CA ASN A 80 -12.97 18.66 -5.95
C ASN A 80 -12.05 19.82 -5.53
N GLY A 81 -10.76 19.57 -5.39
CA GLY A 81 -9.77 20.61 -5.12
C GLY A 81 -9.70 21.08 -3.68
N GLU A 82 -10.36 20.40 -2.74
CA GLU A 82 -10.30 20.78 -1.33
C GLU A 82 -9.02 20.33 -0.65
N MET A 83 -8.40 19.27 -1.13
CA MET A 83 -7.14 18.74 -0.60
C MET A 83 -6.14 18.53 -1.72
N PRO A 84 -4.84 18.77 -1.49
CA PRO A 84 -4.31 19.46 -0.30
C PRO A 84 -4.76 20.91 -0.25
N PRO A 85 -4.74 21.54 0.96
CA PRO A 85 -5.13 22.96 1.07
C PRO A 85 -4.21 23.84 0.24
N LYS A 86 -4.76 24.93 -0.29
CA LYS A 86 -3.98 25.85 -1.11
C LYS A 86 -2.93 26.60 -0.29
N LYS A 87 -3.19 26.78 0.98
CA LYS A 87 -2.24 27.38 1.92
C LYS A 87 -1.93 26.39 3.02
N GLN A 88 -0.65 26.08 3.16
CA GLN A 88 -0.16 25.21 4.23
C GLN A 88 0.74 25.99 5.17
#